data_6d35865484d6f413a0fce7c367ac4d45
#
_entry.id   6d35865484d6f413a0fce7c367ac4d45
#
_cell.length_a   1.000
_cell.length_b   1.000
_cell.length_c   1.000
_cell.angle_alpha   90.00
_cell.angle_beta   90.00
_cell.angle_gamma   90.00
#
_symmetry.space_group_name_H-M   'P 1'
#
loop_
_entity.id
_entity.type
_entity.pdbx_description
1 polymer ?
#
loop_
_entity_poly.entity_id
_entity_poly.type
_entity_poly.pdbx_seq_one_letter_code
_entity_poly.pdbx_strand_id
1 'polypeptide(L)'
;CKFEPENPIITTATVGTKNPIYCTSLGKAIMAYTEDEDRDGVLSRISFKKHTDRTICTREEFERELESVREKGYAFDARELEEHMECVGAPVFGQDGNVMGAISVSSLYKPTEDYDALGRLVSDKGAQLSRLLGYIRHV
;
A
#
# COMPACT_ATOMS: atom_id res chain seq x y z
N CYS A 1 3.77 -10.17 -9.24
CA CYS A 1 3.12 -10.22 -10.56
C CYS A 1 2.24 -9.00 -10.78
N LYS A 2 1.91 -8.71 -12.01
CA LYS A 2 1.02 -7.62 -12.43
C LYS A 2 0.01 -8.16 -13.43
N PHE A 3 -1.26 -7.82 -13.23
CA PHE A 3 -2.34 -8.11 -14.17
C PHE A 3 -2.85 -6.80 -14.76
N GLU A 4 -2.97 -6.72 -16.05
CA GLU A 4 -3.41 -5.53 -16.77
C GLU A 4 -4.72 -5.81 -17.50
N PRO A 5 -5.62 -4.80 -17.64
CA PRO A 5 -6.81 -4.92 -18.44
C PRO A 5 -6.47 -4.99 -19.94
N GLU A 6 -7.45 -5.32 -20.79
CA GLU A 6 -7.29 -5.36 -22.26
C GLU A 6 -6.79 -4.03 -22.85
N ASN A 7 -7.16 -2.89 -22.24
CA ASN A 7 -6.64 -1.57 -22.54
C ASN A 7 -5.76 -1.08 -21.38
N PRO A 8 -4.48 -1.45 -21.34
CA PRO A 8 -3.62 -1.16 -20.21
C PRO A 8 -3.38 0.34 -20.06
N ILE A 9 -3.46 0.79 -18.81
CA ILE A 9 -2.99 2.12 -18.43
C ILE A 9 -1.47 2.07 -18.36
N ILE A 10 -0.80 2.98 -19.06
CA ILE A 10 0.66 3.10 -18.96
C ILE A 10 0.99 3.69 -17.60
N THR A 11 1.61 2.90 -16.73
CA THR A 11 2.10 3.32 -15.43
C THR A 11 3.59 3.08 -15.32
N THR A 12 4.24 3.78 -14.39
CA THR A 12 5.66 3.55 -14.08
C THR A 12 5.87 2.24 -13.30
N ALA A 13 4.80 1.62 -12.79
CA ALA A 13 4.84 0.38 -12.03
C ALA A 13 5.02 -0.84 -12.94
N THR A 14 6.25 -1.28 -13.11
CA THR A 14 6.61 -2.53 -13.82
C THR A 14 7.25 -3.54 -12.87
N VAL A 15 7.17 -4.83 -13.22
CA VAL A 15 7.83 -5.90 -12.44
C VAL A 15 9.33 -5.62 -12.37
N GLY A 16 9.88 -5.62 -11.15
CA GLY A 16 11.28 -5.31 -10.87
C GLY A 16 11.58 -3.83 -10.61
N THR A 17 10.62 -2.93 -10.77
CA THR A 17 10.80 -1.51 -10.44
C THR A 17 10.76 -1.30 -8.92
N LYS A 18 11.62 -0.42 -8.43
CA LYS A 18 11.62 0.05 -7.04
C LYS A 18 10.88 1.38 -6.97
N ASN A 19 9.81 1.42 -6.20
CA ASN A 19 9.04 2.64 -5.93
C ASN A 19 9.22 3.07 -4.47
N PRO A 20 9.10 4.38 -4.19
CA PRO A 20 9.18 4.88 -2.82
C PRO A 20 8.06 4.30 -1.96
N ILE A 21 8.39 3.86 -0.75
CA ILE A 21 7.42 3.20 0.15
C ILE A 21 6.42 4.17 0.77
N TYR A 22 6.77 5.45 0.93
CA TYR A 22 5.96 6.44 1.63
C TYR A 22 4.83 7.04 0.77
N CYS A 23 4.88 6.89 -0.55
CA CYS A 23 3.89 7.42 -1.49
C CYS A 23 3.31 6.36 -2.42
N THR A 24 3.29 5.11 -1.98
CA THR A 24 2.64 3.99 -2.68
C THR A 24 1.75 3.20 -1.73
N SER A 25 0.60 2.75 -2.19
CA SER A 25 -0.32 1.93 -1.38
C SER A 25 0.32 0.61 -0.91
N LEU A 26 1.14 -0.04 -1.75
CA LEU A 26 1.88 -1.26 -1.38
C LEU A 26 2.90 -0.98 -0.27
N GLY A 27 3.68 0.10 -0.40
CA GLY A 27 4.69 0.48 0.58
C GLY A 27 4.06 0.80 1.94
N LYS A 28 3.00 1.61 1.95
CA LYS A 28 2.24 1.93 3.17
C LYS A 28 1.65 0.69 3.82
N ALA A 29 1.03 -0.20 3.03
CA ALA A 29 0.44 -1.44 3.53
C ALA A 29 1.47 -2.36 4.19
N ILE A 30 2.67 -2.49 3.63
CA ILE A 30 3.76 -3.26 4.23
C ILE A 30 4.27 -2.58 5.50
N MET A 31 4.61 -1.29 5.41
CA MET A 31 5.22 -0.55 6.53
C MET A 31 4.31 -0.44 7.75
N ALA A 32 2.98 -0.40 7.53
CA ALA A 32 2.02 -0.34 8.63
C ALA A 32 2.08 -1.57 9.54
N TYR A 33 2.51 -2.72 9.02
CA TYR A 33 2.56 -4.00 9.75
C TYR A 33 3.98 -4.55 9.90
N THR A 34 5.00 -3.79 9.49
CA THR A 34 6.40 -4.08 9.80
C THR A 34 6.66 -3.81 11.29
N GLU A 35 7.43 -4.67 11.94
CA GLU A 35 7.82 -4.51 13.35
C GLU A 35 8.53 -3.17 13.59
N ASP A 36 8.37 -2.61 14.78
CA ASP A 36 8.80 -1.23 15.10
C ASP A 36 10.29 -1.01 14.86
N GLU A 37 11.13 -1.95 15.26
CA GLU A 37 12.59 -1.85 15.09
C GLU A 37 13.01 -1.82 13.62
N ASP A 38 12.44 -2.74 12.81
CA ASP A 38 12.71 -2.80 11.38
C ASP A 38 12.15 -1.57 10.65
N ARG A 39 10.94 -1.14 11.04
CA ARG A 39 10.31 0.06 10.51
C ARG A 39 11.16 1.30 10.77
N ASP A 40 11.63 1.51 12.00
CA ASP A 40 12.50 2.62 12.35
C ASP A 40 13.83 2.58 11.59
N GLY A 41 14.42 1.40 11.42
CA GLY A 41 15.60 1.20 10.60
C GLY A 41 15.40 1.60 9.14
N VAL A 42 14.22 1.37 8.57
CA VAL A 42 13.86 1.78 7.21
C VAL A 42 13.60 3.29 7.17
N LEU A 43 12.77 3.82 8.08
CA LEU A 43 12.38 5.23 8.11
C LEU A 43 13.57 6.18 8.27
N SER A 44 14.59 5.77 9.04
CA SER A 44 15.82 6.56 9.22
C SER A 44 16.64 6.78 7.94
N ARG A 45 16.40 5.95 6.90
CA ARG A 45 17.11 6.00 5.61
C ARG A 45 16.28 6.60 4.48
N ILE A 46 15.00 6.91 4.72
CA ILE A 46 14.13 7.49 3.70
C ILE A 46 14.43 8.97 3.53
N SER A 47 14.59 9.38 2.27
CA SER A 47 14.50 10.78 1.87
C SER A 47 13.11 11.02 1.29
N PHE A 48 12.27 11.72 2.03
CA PHE A 48 10.91 12.07 1.62
C PHE A 48 10.95 13.12 0.52
N LYS A 49 10.93 12.71 -0.74
CA LYS A 49 10.92 13.59 -1.91
C LYS A 49 9.48 13.86 -2.32
N LYS A 50 9.19 15.11 -2.63
CA LYS A 50 7.90 15.51 -3.20
C LYS A 50 7.82 15.07 -4.67
N HIS A 51 6.80 14.28 -5.01
CA HIS A 51 6.48 13.85 -6.38
C HIS A 51 5.28 14.61 -6.94
N THR A 52 4.27 14.85 -6.10
CA THR A 52 3.07 15.64 -6.38
C THR A 52 2.80 16.59 -5.21
N ASP A 53 1.78 17.42 -5.34
CA ASP A 53 1.35 18.28 -4.21
C ASP A 53 0.68 17.48 -3.06
N ARG A 54 0.43 16.19 -3.27
CA ARG A 54 -0.18 15.29 -2.29
C ARG A 54 0.80 14.34 -1.61
N THR A 55 2.05 14.32 -2.08
CA THR A 55 3.07 13.42 -1.50
C THR A 55 3.29 13.72 -0.02
N ILE A 56 3.25 12.69 0.80
CA ILE A 56 3.69 12.74 2.20
C ILE A 56 5.18 13.07 2.21
N CYS A 57 5.55 14.15 2.90
CA CYS A 57 6.91 14.69 2.85
C CYS A 57 7.66 14.66 4.18
N THR A 58 7.02 14.17 5.25
CA THR A 58 7.66 14.05 6.57
C THR A 58 7.44 12.68 7.19
N ARG A 59 8.34 12.29 8.09
CA ARG A 59 8.24 11.05 8.84
C ARG A 59 6.97 11.04 9.70
N GLU A 60 6.68 12.13 10.37
CA GLU A 60 5.54 12.27 11.28
C GLU A 60 4.20 12.13 10.54
N GLU A 61 4.10 12.69 9.34
CA GLU A 61 2.92 12.50 8.48
C GLU A 61 2.79 11.03 8.05
N PHE A 62 3.91 10.41 7.69
CA PHE A 62 3.90 9.02 7.27
C PHE A 62 3.53 8.07 8.42
N GLU A 63 4.04 8.28 9.61
CA GLU A 63 3.67 7.48 10.79
C GLU A 63 2.17 7.57 11.12
N ARG A 64 1.57 8.77 11.04
CA ARG A 64 0.11 8.93 11.18
C ARG A 64 -0.67 8.21 10.09
N GLU A 65 -0.17 8.24 8.86
CA GLU A 65 -0.78 7.48 7.76
C GLU A 65 -0.73 5.98 8.03
N LEU A 66 0.40 5.45 8.55
CA LEU A 66 0.52 4.04 8.92
C LEU A 66 -0.47 3.62 10.02
N GLU A 67 -0.76 4.51 10.99
CA GLU A 67 -1.79 4.28 11.99
C GLU A 67 -3.18 4.16 11.34
N SER A 68 -3.52 5.06 10.44
CA SER A 68 -4.77 5.01 9.66
C SER A 68 -4.88 3.72 8.84
N VAL A 69 -3.77 3.26 8.25
CA VAL A 69 -3.73 1.99 7.50
C VAL A 69 -4.02 0.80 8.43
N ARG A 70 -3.48 0.79 9.65
CA ARG A 70 -3.77 -0.27 10.64
C ARG A 70 -5.24 -0.29 11.07
N GLU A 71 -5.84 0.88 11.24
CA GLU A 71 -7.25 1.01 11.61
C GLU A 71 -8.20 0.53 10.50
N LYS A 72 -7.90 0.90 9.26
CA LYS A 72 -8.73 0.58 8.08
C LYS A 72 -8.48 -0.82 7.51
N GLY A 73 -7.27 -1.35 7.68
CA GLY A 73 -6.83 -2.60 7.07
C GLY A 73 -6.42 -2.48 5.59
N TYR A 74 -6.34 -1.27 5.06
CA TYR A 74 -5.85 -0.98 3.70
C TYR A 74 -5.18 0.39 3.65
N ALA A 75 -4.29 0.56 2.68
CA ALA A 75 -3.60 1.80 2.39
C ALA A 75 -4.15 2.45 1.11
N PHE A 76 -4.12 3.77 1.07
CA PHE A 76 -4.52 4.55 -0.08
C PHE A 76 -3.37 5.44 -0.55
N ASP A 77 -3.03 5.36 -1.84
CA ASP A 77 -2.17 6.32 -2.52
C ASP A 77 -3.08 7.27 -3.29
N ALA A 78 -3.30 8.45 -2.71
CA ALA A 78 -4.18 9.49 -3.21
C ALA A 78 -3.45 10.40 -4.22
N ARG A 79 -2.90 9.83 -5.29
CA ARG A 79 -2.13 10.59 -6.29
C ARG A 79 -0.82 11.16 -5.72
N GLU A 80 -0.18 10.41 -4.86
CA GLU A 80 1.02 10.86 -4.16
C GLU A 80 2.30 10.62 -4.95
N LEU A 81 2.33 9.57 -5.78
CA LEU A 81 3.44 9.26 -6.68
C LEU A 81 3.19 9.81 -8.09
N GLU A 82 1.98 9.65 -8.61
CA GLU A 82 1.57 10.08 -9.95
C GLU A 82 0.24 10.87 -9.87
N GLU A 83 0.18 12.07 -10.45
CA GLU A 83 -0.96 12.99 -10.31
C GLU A 83 -2.31 12.45 -10.80
N HIS A 84 -2.29 11.45 -11.68
CA HIS A 84 -3.48 10.91 -12.32
C HIS A 84 -3.85 9.51 -11.85
N MET A 85 -3.03 8.92 -10.96
CA MET A 85 -3.21 7.56 -10.50
C MET A 85 -3.63 7.52 -9.03
N GLU A 86 -4.58 6.67 -8.73
CA GLU A 86 -4.91 6.28 -7.36
C GLU A 86 -4.76 4.78 -7.19
N CYS A 87 -4.22 4.39 -6.04
CA CYS A 87 -3.96 3.00 -5.74
C CYS A 87 -4.46 2.66 -4.33
N VAL A 88 -5.11 1.52 -4.23
CA VAL A 88 -5.51 0.95 -2.94
C VAL A 88 -4.74 -0.34 -2.72
N GLY A 89 -4.12 -0.50 -1.55
CA GLY A 89 -3.31 -1.66 -1.23
C GLY A 89 -3.64 -2.26 0.13
N ALA A 90 -3.46 -3.57 0.27
CA ALA A 90 -3.67 -4.26 1.53
C ALA A 90 -2.52 -5.23 1.82
N PRO A 91 -2.18 -5.44 3.10
CA PRO A 91 -1.12 -6.35 3.50
C PRO A 91 -1.48 -7.81 3.24
N VAL A 92 -0.44 -8.61 3.04
CA VAL A 92 -0.52 -10.07 2.98
C VAL A 92 0.43 -10.63 4.03
N PHE A 93 -0.09 -11.47 4.91
CA PHE A 93 0.64 -12.06 6.02
C PHE A 93 1.03 -13.50 5.74
N GLY A 94 2.17 -13.91 6.29
CA GLY A 94 2.65 -15.28 6.28
C GLY A 94 2.13 -16.10 7.47
N GLN A 95 2.48 -17.38 7.50
CA GLN A 95 2.13 -18.30 8.57
C GLN A 95 2.64 -17.85 9.95
N ASP A 96 3.77 -17.15 9.99
CA ASP A 96 4.39 -16.61 11.19
C ASP A 96 3.72 -15.34 11.73
N GLY A 97 2.70 -14.84 11.02
CA GLY A 97 2.01 -13.60 11.35
C GLY A 97 2.68 -12.32 10.83
N ASN A 98 3.85 -12.43 10.24
CA ASN A 98 4.57 -11.29 9.70
C ASN A 98 4.03 -10.89 8.32
N VAL A 99 4.15 -9.60 8.00
CA VAL A 99 3.80 -9.11 6.66
C VAL A 99 4.81 -9.63 5.65
N MET A 100 4.34 -10.41 4.67
CA MET A 100 5.16 -10.96 3.59
C MET A 100 5.18 -10.05 2.36
N GLY A 101 4.18 -9.21 2.21
CA GLY A 101 4.01 -8.36 1.06
C GLY A 101 2.67 -7.65 1.08
N ALA A 102 2.25 -7.18 -0.08
CA ALA A 102 0.94 -6.55 -0.25
C ALA A 102 0.37 -6.80 -1.65
N ILE A 103 -0.95 -6.65 -1.78
CA ILE A 103 -1.64 -6.60 -3.06
C ILE A 103 -2.23 -5.21 -3.27
N SER A 104 -2.37 -4.77 -4.50
CA SER A 104 -3.01 -3.49 -4.79
C SER A 104 -3.80 -3.50 -6.09
N VAL A 105 -4.73 -2.55 -6.17
CA VAL A 105 -5.43 -2.15 -7.39
C VAL A 105 -5.05 -0.71 -7.68
N SER A 106 -4.63 -0.45 -8.91
CA SER A 106 -4.31 0.89 -9.41
C SER A 106 -5.28 1.28 -10.52
N SER A 107 -5.74 2.51 -10.50
CA SER A 107 -6.65 3.06 -11.51
C SER A 107 -6.34 4.52 -11.79
N LEU A 108 -6.78 5.03 -12.95
CA LEU A 108 -6.87 6.46 -13.15
C LEU A 108 -7.86 7.07 -12.15
N TYR A 109 -7.51 8.24 -11.65
CA TYR A 109 -8.39 8.98 -10.75
C TYR A 109 -9.78 9.21 -11.34
N LYS A 110 -10.80 8.87 -10.57
CA LYS A 110 -12.20 9.10 -10.90
C LYS A 110 -12.91 9.73 -9.70
N PRO A 111 -13.41 10.97 -9.82
CA PRO A 111 -14.09 11.66 -8.71
C PRO A 111 -15.32 10.93 -8.14
N THR A 112 -15.90 10.03 -8.94
CA THR A 112 -17.11 9.27 -8.58
C THR A 112 -16.82 7.88 -8.00
N GLU A 113 -15.54 7.50 -7.88
CA GLU A 113 -15.16 6.18 -7.35
C GLU A 113 -15.26 6.17 -5.82
N ASP A 114 -15.83 5.11 -5.28
CA ASP A 114 -15.83 4.84 -3.83
C ASP A 114 -14.55 4.07 -3.46
N TYR A 115 -13.48 4.82 -3.21
CA TYR A 115 -12.18 4.24 -2.85
C TYR A 115 -12.17 3.54 -1.48
N ASP A 116 -13.11 3.88 -0.58
CA ASP A 116 -13.26 3.16 0.69
C ASP A 116 -13.89 1.78 0.47
N ALA A 117 -14.90 1.67 -0.43
CA ALA A 117 -15.44 0.38 -0.81
C ALA A 117 -14.40 -0.49 -1.52
N LEU A 118 -13.62 0.10 -2.42
CA LEU A 118 -12.50 -0.59 -3.08
C LEU A 118 -11.43 -1.02 -2.06
N GLY A 119 -11.12 -0.17 -1.08
CA GLY A 119 -10.19 -0.46 0.01
C GLY A 119 -10.60 -1.68 0.82
N ARG A 120 -11.85 -1.74 1.24
CA ARG A 120 -12.42 -2.90 1.95
C ARG A 120 -12.34 -4.18 1.11
N LEU A 121 -12.66 -4.10 -0.18
CA LEU A 121 -12.56 -5.24 -1.10
C LEU A 121 -11.12 -5.75 -1.22
N VAL A 122 -10.15 -4.86 -1.41
CA VAL A 122 -8.73 -5.23 -1.51
C VAL A 122 -8.22 -5.80 -0.18
N SER A 123 -8.63 -5.24 0.96
CA SER A 123 -8.33 -5.78 2.29
C SER A 123 -8.86 -7.21 2.46
N ASP A 124 -10.12 -7.47 2.07
CA ASP A 124 -10.70 -8.82 2.10
C ASP A 124 -9.90 -9.80 1.24
N LYS A 125 -9.44 -9.37 0.06
CA LYS A 125 -8.61 -10.21 -0.82
C LYS A 125 -7.21 -10.46 -0.25
N GLY A 126 -6.60 -9.46 0.38
CA GLY A 126 -5.35 -9.61 1.12
C GLY A 126 -5.47 -10.63 2.25
N ALA A 127 -6.57 -10.55 3.02
CA ALA A 127 -6.86 -11.51 4.08
C ALA A 127 -7.14 -12.93 3.55
N GLN A 128 -7.82 -13.08 2.39
CA GLN A 128 -8.02 -14.38 1.75
C GLN A 128 -6.68 -14.98 1.31
N LEU A 129 -5.82 -14.20 0.69
CA LEU A 129 -4.49 -14.64 0.27
C LEU A 129 -3.62 -15.03 1.49
N SER A 130 -3.65 -14.25 2.55
CA SER A 130 -2.94 -14.55 3.80
C SER A 130 -3.35 -15.90 4.37
N ARG A 131 -4.65 -16.22 4.38
CA ARG A 131 -5.14 -17.54 4.81
C ARG A 131 -4.64 -18.68 3.93
N LEU A 132 -4.56 -18.48 2.62
CA LEU A 132 -3.99 -19.47 1.69
C LEU A 132 -2.50 -19.70 1.93
N LEU A 133 -1.79 -18.70 2.46
CA LEU A 133 -0.39 -18.77 2.86
C LEU A 133 -0.18 -19.28 4.29
N GLY A 134 -1.25 -19.73 4.95
CA GLY A 134 -1.19 -20.34 6.27
C GLY A 134 -1.35 -19.38 7.45
N TYR A 135 -1.67 -18.10 7.19
CA TYR A 135 -1.95 -17.13 8.26
C TYR A 135 -3.23 -17.49 9.01
N ILE A 136 -3.11 -17.71 10.31
CA ILE A 136 -4.24 -17.92 11.22
C ILE A 136 -4.32 -16.69 12.14
N ARG A 137 -5.38 -15.90 11.97
CA ARG A 137 -5.62 -14.79 12.88
C ARG A 137 -6.00 -15.36 14.26
N HIS A 138 -5.11 -15.25 15.23
CA HIS A 138 -5.46 -15.51 16.62
C HIS A 138 -6.38 -14.37 17.10
N VAL A 139 -7.63 -14.71 17.40
CA VAL A 139 -8.65 -13.81 17.98
C VAL A 139 -8.32 -13.58 19.44
#